data_f3235294e7ed663c14a5bbd0c2b19233
#
_entry.id   f3235294e7ed663c14a5bbd0c2b19233
#
_cell.length_a   1.000
_cell.length_b   1.000
_cell.length_c   1.000
_cell.angle_alpha   90.00
_cell.angle_beta   90.00
_cell.angle_gamma   90.00
#
_symmetry.space_group_name_H-M   'P 1'
#
loop_
_entity.id
_entity.type
_entity.pdbx_description
1 polymer ?
#
loop_
_entity_poly.entity_id
_entity_poly.type
_entity_poly.pdbx_seq_one_letter_code
_entity_poly.pdbx_strand_id
1 'polypeptide(L)'
;MKLFIQFDKPLDYFLTEAKNGRQFEYTLNRKASVKDIIESFGIPHTEVGHISFNGMEIDFSFIPSSSGLLNVQCIESPFNVMFPTFLRPFPLKRTRFLADVNVIKLGRLLIIMGFDVSYSSSLSDHEIADISETEARIILTRDTELLKRKKIIFAKRIKANYPYEQLVETIHFFGLEKQISFFSRCTKCNSKLVGVSKEKVIHL
;
A
#
# COMPACT_ATOMS: atom_id res chain seq x y z
N MET A 1 4.72 -4.53 -31.00
CA MET A 1 4.87 -5.83 -30.34
C MET A 1 3.56 -6.13 -29.59
N LYS A 2 3.10 -7.39 -29.60
CA LYS A 2 1.84 -7.78 -28.96
C LYS A 2 2.12 -8.48 -27.63
N LEU A 3 1.48 -8.00 -26.56
CA LEU A 3 1.46 -8.65 -25.27
C LEU A 3 0.05 -9.18 -25.00
N PHE A 4 -0.05 -10.34 -24.38
CA PHE A 4 -1.26 -10.80 -23.76
C PHE A 4 -1.14 -10.48 -22.27
N ILE A 5 -2.11 -9.75 -21.71
CA ILE A 5 -2.05 -9.31 -20.31
C ILE A 5 -3.21 -9.94 -19.56
N GLN A 6 -2.91 -10.48 -18.39
CA GLN A 6 -3.88 -11.01 -17.46
C GLN A 6 -3.64 -10.39 -16.09
N PHE A 7 -4.67 -9.75 -15.54
CA PHE A 7 -4.68 -9.25 -14.18
C PHE A 7 -5.48 -10.18 -13.27
N ASP A 8 -5.03 -10.29 -12.02
CA ASP A 8 -5.73 -11.00 -10.98
C ASP A 8 -7.04 -10.26 -10.60
N LYS A 9 -8.09 -11.02 -10.27
CA LYS A 9 -9.44 -10.49 -10.01
C LYS A 9 -9.51 -9.32 -9.02
N PRO A 10 -8.76 -9.29 -7.90
CA PRO A 10 -8.77 -8.13 -7.00
C PRO A 10 -8.25 -6.83 -7.62
N LEU A 11 -7.48 -6.90 -8.72
CA LEU A 11 -7.00 -5.75 -9.48
C LEU A 11 -8.04 -5.19 -10.46
N ASP A 12 -9.13 -5.92 -10.74
CA ASP A 12 -10.25 -5.47 -11.57
C ASP A 12 -10.87 -4.15 -11.07
N TYR A 13 -10.73 -3.88 -9.77
CA TYR A 13 -11.15 -2.62 -9.17
C TYR A 13 -10.58 -1.38 -9.89
N PHE A 14 -9.40 -1.49 -10.49
CA PHE A 14 -8.70 -0.42 -11.20
C PHE A 14 -8.98 -0.41 -12.71
N LEU A 15 -9.55 -1.48 -13.24
CA LEU A 15 -9.73 -1.69 -14.67
C LEU A 15 -11.11 -1.19 -15.14
N THR A 16 -11.21 -0.93 -16.44
CA THR A 16 -12.51 -0.78 -17.10
C THR A 16 -13.20 -2.15 -17.22
N GLU A 17 -14.53 -2.20 -17.20
CA GLU A 17 -15.32 -3.44 -17.25
C GLU A 17 -14.94 -4.37 -18.42
N ALA A 18 -14.52 -3.81 -19.56
CA ALA A 18 -14.14 -4.60 -20.74
C ALA A 18 -12.89 -5.47 -20.53
N LYS A 19 -12.09 -5.21 -19.50
CA LYS A 19 -10.82 -5.90 -19.22
C LYS A 19 -10.87 -6.76 -17.96
N ASN A 20 -11.95 -6.70 -17.20
CA ASN A 20 -12.12 -7.38 -15.92
C ASN A 20 -12.05 -8.90 -16.07
N GLY A 21 -11.16 -9.54 -15.32
CA GLY A 21 -11.04 -10.99 -15.21
C GLY A 21 -10.66 -11.73 -16.51
N ARG A 22 -10.25 -11.01 -17.56
CA ARG A 22 -9.95 -11.59 -18.86
C ARG A 22 -8.52 -11.33 -19.29
N GLN A 23 -7.94 -12.31 -19.99
CA GLN A 23 -6.75 -12.07 -20.79
C GLN A 23 -7.12 -11.23 -22.01
N PHE A 24 -6.37 -10.17 -22.27
CA PHE A 24 -6.59 -9.30 -23.43
C PHE A 24 -5.28 -8.97 -24.15
N GLU A 25 -5.38 -8.64 -25.43
CA GLU A 25 -4.24 -8.21 -26.24
C GLU A 25 -3.93 -6.73 -26.01
N TYR A 26 -2.66 -6.43 -25.82
CA TYR A 26 -2.12 -5.08 -25.71
C TYR A 26 -1.00 -4.87 -26.71
N THR A 27 -1.13 -3.84 -27.54
CA THR A 27 -0.08 -3.48 -28.51
C THR A 27 0.89 -2.50 -27.88
N LEU A 28 2.14 -2.94 -27.69
CA LEU A 28 3.21 -2.11 -27.17
C LEU A 28 3.90 -1.39 -28.32
N ASN A 29 3.68 -0.07 -28.46
CA ASN A 29 4.18 0.77 -29.54
C ASN A 29 5.55 1.40 -29.25
N ARG A 30 6.00 1.36 -28.00
CA ARG A 30 7.30 1.89 -27.53
C ARG A 30 7.88 0.99 -26.45
N LYS A 31 9.19 1.08 -26.25
CA LYS A 31 9.81 0.45 -25.07
C LYS A 31 9.23 1.05 -23.80
N ALA A 32 8.73 0.20 -22.92
CA ALA A 32 8.20 0.60 -21.60
C ALA A 32 8.51 -0.50 -20.58
N SER A 33 8.74 -0.11 -19.35
CA SER A 33 8.87 -1.06 -18.25
C SER A 33 7.52 -1.71 -17.93
N VAL A 34 7.56 -2.89 -17.34
CA VAL A 34 6.33 -3.56 -16.89
C VAL A 34 5.58 -2.70 -15.86
N LYS A 35 6.30 -1.94 -15.03
CA LYS A 35 5.68 -0.94 -14.15
C LYS A 35 4.84 0.06 -14.95
N ASP A 36 5.42 0.70 -15.97
CA ASP A 36 4.71 1.71 -16.76
C ASP A 36 3.51 1.10 -17.49
N ILE A 37 3.64 -0.14 -17.97
CA ILE A 37 2.54 -0.85 -18.61
C ILE A 37 1.40 -1.06 -17.62
N ILE A 38 1.65 -1.58 -16.42
CA ILE A 38 0.65 -1.83 -15.38
C ILE A 38 -0.03 -0.53 -14.97
N GLU A 39 0.75 0.52 -14.70
CA GLU A 39 0.24 1.83 -14.27
C GLU A 39 -0.57 2.54 -15.36
N SER A 40 -0.32 2.25 -16.63
CA SER A 40 -1.14 2.77 -17.75
C SER A 40 -2.58 2.24 -17.73
N PHE A 41 -2.83 1.11 -17.07
CA PHE A 41 -4.16 0.56 -16.83
C PHE A 41 -4.82 1.10 -15.56
N GLY A 42 -4.17 2.01 -14.84
CA GLY A 42 -4.68 2.58 -13.60
C GLY A 42 -4.29 1.80 -12.34
N ILE A 43 -3.59 0.66 -12.45
CA ILE A 43 -3.17 -0.16 -11.33
C ILE A 43 -1.88 0.40 -10.74
N PRO A 44 -1.85 0.87 -9.47
CA PRO A 44 -0.61 1.31 -8.86
C PRO A 44 0.30 0.11 -8.56
N HIS A 45 1.59 0.25 -8.78
CA HIS A 45 2.57 -0.79 -8.49
C HIS A 45 2.55 -1.24 -7.02
N THR A 46 2.07 -0.40 -6.12
CA THR A 46 1.93 -0.71 -4.69
C THR A 46 0.87 -1.75 -4.37
N GLU A 47 -0.08 -2.01 -5.29
CA GLU A 47 -1.11 -3.06 -5.15
C GLU A 47 -0.69 -4.41 -5.78
N VAL A 48 0.46 -4.43 -6.49
CA VAL A 48 0.97 -5.63 -7.19
C VAL A 48 1.87 -6.44 -6.27
N GLY A 49 1.59 -7.73 -6.14
CA GLY A 49 2.32 -8.69 -5.31
C GLY A 49 3.29 -9.57 -6.09
N HIS A 50 2.91 -9.98 -7.31
CA HIS A 50 3.73 -10.85 -8.15
C HIS A 50 3.54 -10.52 -9.63
N ILE A 51 4.61 -10.65 -10.41
CA ILE A 51 4.59 -10.45 -11.86
C ILE A 51 5.36 -11.59 -12.52
N SER A 52 4.79 -12.17 -13.56
CA SER A 52 5.51 -13.10 -14.42
C SER A 52 5.35 -12.80 -15.91
N PHE A 53 6.37 -13.07 -16.67
CA PHE A 53 6.37 -12.98 -18.13
C PHE A 53 6.74 -14.34 -18.74
N ASN A 54 5.82 -14.92 -19.51
CA ASN A 54 5.96 -16.28 -20.06
C ASN A 54 6.29 -17.32 -18.97
N GLY A 55 5.70 -17.19 -17.78
CA GLY A 55 5.91 -18.09 -16.65
C GLY A 55 7.16 -17.82 -15.82
N MET A 56 8.05 -16.91 -16.22
CA MET A 56 9.21 -16.50 -15.42
C MET A 56 8.88 -15.29 -14.57
N GLU A 57 9.25 -15.33 -13.29
CA GLU A 57 9.10 -14.20 -12.39
C GLU A 57 9.99 -13.04 -12.81
N ILE A 58 9.44 -11.82 -12.84
CA ILE A 58 10.11 -10.58 -13.26
C ILE A 58 9.80 -9.45 -12.28
N ASP A 59 10.66 -8.43 -12.27
CA ASP A 59 10.45 -7.23 -11.49
C ASP A 59 9.81 -6.07 -12.29
N PHE A 60 9.56 -4.97 -11.62
CA PHE A 60 8.95 -3.78 -12.23
C PHE A 60 9.79 -3.11 -13.32
N SER A 61 11.11 -3.32 -13.31
CA SER A 61 12.04 -2.70 -14.27
C SER A 61 12.13 -3.47 -15.59
N PHE A 62 11.60 -4.70 -15.62
CA PHE A 62 11.64 -5.54 -16.79
C PHE A 62 10.99 -4.85 -18.00
N ILE A 63 11.70 -4.89 -19.15
CA ILE A 63 11.21 -4.34 -20.42
C ILE A 63 11.01 -5.51 -21.38
N PRO A 64 9.75 -5.83 -21.75
CA PRO A 64 9.49 -6.90 -22.72
C PRO A 64 10.18 -6.64 -24.05
N SER A 65 10.92 -7.63 -24.57
CA SER A 65 11.64 -7.57 -25.85
C SER A 65 11.01 -8.46 -26.93
N SER A 66 10.04 -9.30 -26.56
CA SER A 66 9.30 -10.19 -27.44
C SER A 66 7.82 -10.23 -27.08
N SER A 67 6.97 -10.67 -27.98
CA SER A 67 5.57 -10.97 -27.65
C SER A 67 5.49 -12.08 -26.60
N GLY A 68 4.51 -11.99 -25.70
CA GLY A 68 4.37 -12.96 -24.63
C GLY A 68 3.20 -12.68 -23.72
N LEU A 69 3.05 -13.50 -22.68
CA LEU A 69 2.02 -13.43 -21.67
C LEU A 69 2.57 -12.75 -20.39
N LEU A 70 1.99 -11.62 -20.05
CA LEU A 70 2.23 -10.90 -18.80
C LEU A 70 1.11 -11.21 -17.81
N ASN A 71 1.44 -11.91 -16.72
CA ASN A 71 0.54 -12.13 -15.59
C ASN A 71 0.90 -11.21 -14.44
N VAL A 72 -0.11 -10.54 -13.88
CA VAL A 72 0.04 -9.60 -12.76
C VAL A 72 -0.93 -9.99 -11.66
N GLN A 73 -0.40 -10.30 -10.48
CA GLN A 73 -1.18 -10.70 -9.33
C GLN A 73 -1.18 -9.61 -8.26
N CYS A 74 -2.29 -9.49 -7.54
CA CYS A 74 -2.40 -8.58 -6.41
C CYS A 74 -1.52 -9.03 -5.24
N ILE A 75 -1.29 -8.13 -4.28
CA ILE A 75 -0.72 -8.50 -3.00
C ILE A 75 -1.71 -9.41 -2.27
N GLU A 76 -1.23 -10.58 -1.83
CA GLU A 76 -1.99 -11.49 -0.97
C GLU A 76 -2.08 -10.96 0.45
N SER A 77 -3.27 -11.11 1.06
CA SER A 77 -3.51 -10.78 2.46
C SER A 77 -3.44 -12.06 3.31
N PRO A 78 -2.80 -12.03 4.50
CA PRO A 78 -2.15 -10.86 5.12
C PRO A 78 -0.77 -10.55 4.55
N PHE A 79 -0.51 -9.29 4.27
CA PHE A 79 0.77 -8.81 3.76
C PHE A 79 1.69 -8.33 4.87
N ASN A 80 2.73 -9.11 5.17
CA ASN A 80 3.71 -8.73 6.18
C ASN A 80 4.86 -7.92 5.56
N VAL A 81 4.83 -6.62 5.77
CA VAL A 81 5.82 -5.66 5.25
C VAL A 81 7.24 -5.84 5.82
N MET A 82 7.41 -6.65 6.86
CA MET A 82 8.71 -6.92 7.49
C MET A 82 9.43 -8.14 6.87
N PHE A 83 8.82 -8.82 5.89
CA PHE A 83 9.45 -9.89 5.13
C PHE A 83 9.71 -9.44 3.70
N PRO A 84 10.87 -9.80 3.12
CA PRO A 84 11.17 -9.48 1.75
C PRO A 84 10.29 -10.27 0.78
N THR A 85 9.95 -9.63 -0.35
CA THR A 85 9.35 -10.30 -1.51
C THR A 85 10.21 -10.00 -2.73
N PHE A 86 9.98 -10.71 -3.84
CA PHE A 86 10.73 -10.46 -5.08
C PHE A 86 10.59 -9.01 -5.55
N LEU A 87 9.37 -8.46 -5.51
CA LEU A 87 9.11 -7.06 -5.90
C LEU A 87 9.51 -6.03 -4.83
N ARG A 88 9.73 -6.46 -3.57
CA ARG A 88 10.09 -5.62 -2.42
C ARG A 88 11.20 -6.29 -1.61
N PRO A 89 12.44 -6.34 -2.16
CA PRO A 89 13.57 -7.06 -1.53
C PRO A 89 14.06 -6.40 -0.24
N PHE A 90 13.72 -5.13 -0.01
CA PHE A 90 14.09 -4.39 1.18
C PHE A 90 12.86 -4.16 2.07
N PRO A 91 12.60 -5.07 3.04
CA PRO A 91 11.43 -4.98 3.91
C PRO A 91 11.57 -3.86 4.94
N LEU A 92 10.44 -3.46 5.52
CA LEU A 92 10.43 -2.50 6.63
C LEU A 92 10.87 -3.17 7.94
N LYS A 93 11.57 -2.42 8.79
CA LYS A 93 11.99 -2.91 10.11
C LYS A 93 10.85 -2.96 11.13
N ARG A 94 9.76 -2.23 10.90
CA ARG A 94 8.59 -2.13 11.77
C ARG A 94 7.40 -1.56 11.00
N THR A 95 6.20 -1.85 11.48
CA THR A 95 4.96 -1.33 10.92
C THR A 95 4.71 0.09 11.45
N ARG A 96 4.78 1.08 10.57
CA ARG A 96 4.44 2.49 10.81
C ARG A 96 3.64 3.02 9.65
N PHE A 97 2.65 3.84 9.93
CA PHE A 97 1.76 4.37 8.90
C PHE A 97 1.92 5.87 8.70
N LEU A 98 1.59 6.33 7.51
CA LEU A 98 1.28 7.71 7.19
C LEU A 98 -0.11 7.73 6.54
N ALA A 99 -1.06 8.33 7.22
CA ALA A 99 -2.43 8.43 6.72
C ALA A 99 -2.59 9.77 5.97
N ASP A 100 -2.95 9.67 4.71
CA ASP A 100 -3.29 10.80 3.86
C ASP A 100 -4.57 11.51 4.34
N VAL A 101 -4.78 12.75 3.90
CA VAL A 101 -5.90 13.63 4.29
C VAL A 101 -7.26 12.93 4.13
N ASN A 102 -7.43 12.13 3.10
CA ASN A 102 -8.70 11.44 2.80
C ASN A 102 -9.02 10.26 3.74
N VAL A 103 -8.05 9.84 4.60
CA VAL A 103 -8.20 8.75 5.58
C VAL A 103 -7.72 9.12 6.99
N ILE A 104 -7.69 10.40 7.35
CA ILE A 104 -7.24 10.87 8.70
C ILE A 104 -8.03 10.19 9.83
N LYS A 105 -9.33 9.95 9.66
CA LYS A 105 -10.16 9.27 10.66
C LYS A 105 -9.67 7.83 10.91
N LEU A 106 -9.27 7.10 9.87
CA LEU A 106 -8.61 5.80 9.99
C LEU A 106 -7.29 5.94 10.77
N GLY A 107 -6.47 6.93 10.44
CA GLY A 107 -5.20 7.18 11.14
C GLY A 107 -5.40 7.36 12.66
N ARG A 108 -6.42 8.12 13.08
CA ARG A 108 -6.78 8.30 14.50
C ARG A 108 -7.22 6.99 15.17
N LEU A 109 -8.01 6.17 14.48
CA LEU A 109 -8.42 4.85 14.99
C LEU A 109 -7.22 3.92 15.16
N LEU A 110 -6.28 3.91 14.22
CA LEU A 110 -5.05 3.12 14.33
C LEU A 110 -4.17 3.57 15.51
N ILE A 111 -4.10 4.88 15.85
CA ILE A 111 -3.41 5.36 17.06
C ILE A 111 -4.08 4.83 18.32
N ILE A 112 -5.41 4.81 18.38
CA ILE A 112 -6.17 4.21 19.52
C ILE A 112 -5.84 2.73 19.67
N MET A 113 -5.67 2.02 18.55
CA MET A 113 -5.23 0.62 18.53
C MET A 113 -3.75 0.43 18.91
N GLY A 114 -2.97 1.50 19.08
CA GLY A 114 -1.58 1.47 19.51
C GLY A 114 -0.54 1.55 18.40
N PHE A 115 -0.96 1.73 17.15
CA PHE A 115 -0.02 1.81 16.01
C PHE A 115 0.64 3.19 15.90
N ASP A 116 1.87 3.20 15.38
CA ASP A 116 2.59 4.42 15.04
C ASP A 116 2.04 5.00 13.74
N VAL A 117 1.32 6.11 13.84
CA VAL A 117 0.69 6.76 12.68
C VAL A 117 1.01 8.24 12.66
N SER A 118 1.56 8.71 11.56
CA SER A 118 1.64 10.13 11.23
C SER A 118 0.48 10.51 10.30
N TYR A 119 -0.03 11.72 10.42
CA TYR A 119 -0.98 12.30 9.47
C TYR A 119 -0.90 13.82 9.48
N SER A 120 -1.23 14.44 8.35
CA SER A 120 -1.38 15.88 8.24
C SER A 120 -2.45 16.19 7.17
N SER A 121 -3.14 17.31 7.36
CA SER A 121 -4.12 17.81 6.38
C SER A 121 -3.49 18.72 5.32
N SER A 122 -2.19 19.03 5.44
CA SER A 122 -1.51 20.03 4.61
C SER A 122 -0.33 19.46 3.79
N LEU A 123 -0.03 18.16 3.90
CA LEU A 123 1.03 17.55 3.11
C LEU A 123 0.62 17.43 1.64
N SER A 124 1.50 17.87 0.77
CA SER A 124 1.43 17.57 -0.66
C SER A 124 1.81 16.12 -0.93
N ASP A 125 1.41 15.58 -2.08
CA ASP A 125 1.80 14.24 -2.52
C ASP A 125 3.32 14.03 -2.56
N HIS A 126 4.09 15.09 -2.87
CA HIS A 126 5.54 15.01 -2.90
C HIS A 126 6.11 14.81 -1.49
N GLU A 127 5.61 15.58 -0.52
CA GLU A 127 6.00 15.46 0.89
C GLU A 127 5.60 14.11 1.47
N ILE A 128 4.40 13.60 1.13
CA ILE A 128 3.96 12.25 1.53
C ILE A 128 4.93 11.19 1.00
N ALA A 129 5.33 11.29 -0.28
CA ALA A 129 6.26 10.34 -0.89
C ALA A 129 7.65 10.42 -0.24
N ASP A 130 8.15 11.62 0.07
CA ASP A 130 9.43 11.82 0.75
C ASP A 130 9.43 11.27 2.19
N ILE A 131 8.37 11.52 2.95
CA ILE A 131 8.20 10.97 4.31
C ILE A 131 8.09 9.44 4.26
N SER A 132 7.37 8.87 3.26
CA SER A 132 7.29 7.42 3.09
C SER A 132 8.67 6.78 2.95
N GLU A 133 9.53 7.36 2.13
CA GLU A 133 10.89 6.89 1.89
C GLU A 133 11.79 7.12 3.11
N THR A 134 11.87 8.34 3.63
CA THR A 134 12.84 8.73 4.68
C THR A 134 12.50 8.16 6.05
N GLU A 135 11.21 8.09 6.39
CA GLU A 135 10.75 7.53 7.66
C GLU A 135 10.34 6.05 7.56
N ALA A 136 10.39 5.45 6.38
CA ALA A 136 9.98 4.07 6.13
C ALA A 136 8.54 3.80 6.65
N ARG A 137 7.56 4.61 6.17
CA ARG A 137 6.14 4.51 6.54
C ARG A 137 5.31 3.92 5.41
N ILE A 138 4.32 3.13 5.79
CA ILE A 138 3.29 2.59 4.90
C ILE A 138 2.26 3.69 4.65
N ILE A 139 2.01 4.03 3.40
CA ILE A 139 1.00 5.03 3.04
C ILE A 139 -0.39 4.40 3.03
N LEU A 140 -1.32 5.04 3.71
CA LEU A 140 -2.75 4.74 3.63
C LEU A 140 -3.46 5.89 2.93
N THR A 141 -4.07 5.63 1.79
CA THR A 141 -4.73 6.66 0.98
C THR A 141 -5.87 6.08 0.15
N ARG A 142 -6.74 6.97 -0.34
CA ARG A 142 -7.73 6.65 -1.38
C ARG A 142 -7.32 7.19 -2.75
N ASP A 143 -6.22 7.95 -2.81
CA ASP A 143 -5.69 8.51 -4.05
C ASP A 143 -4.81 7.50 -4.78
N THR A 144 -5.27 7.09 -5.96
CA THR A 144 -4.56 6.13 -6.80
C THR A 144 -3.33 6.75 -7.47
N GLU A 145 -3.36 8.04 -7.78
CA GLU A 145 -2.23 8.71 -8.44
C GLU A 145 -1.06 8.91 -7.47
N LEU A 146 -1.35 9.21 -6.20
CA LEU A 146 -0.33 9.22 -5.15
C LEU A 146 0.43 7.89 -5.09
N LEU A 147 -0.29 6.75 -5.17
CA LEU A 147 0.28 5.41 -5.08
C LEU A 147 1.20 5.01 -6.24
N LYS A 148 1.14 5.72 -7.37
CA LYS A 148 2.03 5.49 -8.53
C LYS A 148 3.38 6.20 -8.39
N ARG A 149 3.58 7.04 -7.38
CA ARG A 149 4.85 7.74 -7.16
C ARG A 149 5.98 6.77 -6.86
N LYS A 150 7.10 6.90 -7.59
CA LYS A 150 8.24 5.96 -7.54
C LYS A 150 8.82 5.74 -6.13
N LYS A 151 8.78 6.74 -5.26
CA LYS A 151 9.30 6.66 -3.88
C LYS A 151 8.42 5.86 -2.94
N ILE A 152 7.14 5.65 -3.28
CA ILE A 152 6.20 4.90 -2.45
C ILE A 152 6.29 3.42 -2.80
N ILE A 153 6.90 2.63 -1.92
CA ILE A 153 7.08 1.18 -2.10
C ILE A 153 6.03 0.39 -1.31
N PHE A 154 5.74 0.86 -0.09
CA PHE A 154 4.76 0.23 0.80
C PHE A 154 3.57 1.16 0.98
N ALA A 155 2.43 0.75 0.49
CA ALA A 155 1.19 1.50 0.63
C ALA A 155 -0.01 0.57 0.50
N LYS A 156 -1.18 1.08 0.88
CA LYS A 156 -2.47 0.43 0.68
C LYS A 156 -3.50 1.44 0.22
N ARG A 157 -4.14 1.16 -0.91
CA ARG A 157 -5.34 1.88 -1.29
C ARG A 157 -6.51 1.42 -0.44
N ILE A 158 -7.07 2.34 0.32
CA ILE A 158 -8.24 2.08 1.16
C ILE A 158 -9.49 2.13 0.28
N LYS A 159 -10.21 1.01 0.22
CA LYS A 159 -11.41 0.83 -0.61
C LYS A 159 -12.68 1.15 0.16
N ALA A 160 -12.72 0.82 1.44
CA ALA A 160 -13.87 1.06 2.31
C ALA A 160 -14.20 2.55 2.47
N ASN A 161 -15.50 2.86 2.66
CA ASN A 161 -15.98 4.23 2.77
C ASN A 161 -15.99 4.74 4.20
N TYR A 162 -16.36 3.89 5.16
CA TYR A 162 -16.52 4.29 6.55
C TYR A 162 -15.26 4.00 7.37
N PRO A 163 -14.88 4.88 8.31
CA PRO A 163 -13.61 4.77 9.05
C PRO A 163 -13.43 3.44 9.79
N TYR A 164 -14.50 2.86 10.32
CA TYR A 164 -14.42 1.57 11.00
C TYR A 164 -14.15 0.43 10.00
N GLU A 165 -14.79 0.41 8.87
CA GLU A 165 -14.53 -0.56 7.80
C GLU A 165 -13.11 -0.41 7.24
N GLN A 166 -12.62 0.84 7.10
CA GLN A 166 -11.23 1.13 6.73
C GLN A 166 -10.24 0.54 7.73
N LEU A 167 -10.56 0.63 9.03
CA LEU A 167 -9.76 0.04 10.09
C LEU A 167 -9.71 -1.49 9.96
N VAL A 168 -10.86 -2.13 9.80
CA VAL A 168 -10.95 -3.60 9.62
C VAL A 168 -10.18 -4.02 8.36
N GLU A 169 -10.37 -3.32 7.23
CA GLU A 169 -9.64 -3.54 5.99
C GLU A 169 -8.12 -3.47 6.22
N THR A 170 -7.65 -2.45 6.94
CA THR A 170 -6.22 -2.23 7.19
C THR A 170 -5.63 -3.30 8.10
N ILE A 171 -6.32 -3.62 9.20
CA ILE A 171 -5.87 -4.64 10.17
C ILE A 171 -5.76 -6.00 9.49
N HIS A 172 -6.79 -6.41 8.76
CA HIS A 172 -6.78 -7.68 8.02
C HIS A 172 -5.71 -7.73 6.94
N PHE A 173 -5.61 -6.66 6.14
CA PHE A 173 -4.67 -6.64 5.03
C PHE A 173 -3.21 -6.80 5.47
N PHE A 174 -2.84 -6.23 6.61
CA PHE A 174 -1.47 -6.33 7.14
C PHE A 174 -1.30 -7.41 8.21
N GLY A 175 -2.36 -8.14 8.61
CA GLY A 175 -2.31 -9.17 9.65
C GLY A 175 -1.93 -8.63 11.02
N LEU A 176 -2.57 -7.53 11.46
CA LEU A 176 -2.16 -6.77 12.64
C LEU A 176 -2.93 -7.13 13.91
N GLU A 177 -3.84 -8.08 13.88
CA GLU A 177 -4.76 -8.42 14.97
C GLU A 177 -4.00 -8.67 16.29
N LYS A 178 -2.87 -9.38 16.19
CA LYS A 178 -2.03 -9.71 17.37
C LYS A 178 -1.14 -8.58 17.87
N GLN A 179 -1.06 -7.48 17.12
CA GLN A 179 -0.23 -6.32 17.45
C GLN A 179 -1.03 -5.19 18.12
N ILE A 180 -2.35 -5.34 18.23
CA ILE A 180 -3.22 -4.34 18.83
C ILE A 180 -2.89 -4.19 20.32
N SER A 181 -2.66 -2.94 20.73
CA SER A 181 -2.40 -2.55 22.12
C SER A 181 -3.13 -1.24 22.40
N PHE A 182 -4.39 -1.34 22.78
CA PHE A 182 -5.27 -0.20 22.99
C PHE A 182 -4.65 0.83 23.94
N PHE A 183 -4.81 2.10 23.58
CA PHE A 183 -4.40 3.25 24.39
C PHE A 183 -2.93 3.24 24.83
N SER A 184 -2.06 2.56 24.10
CA SER A 184 -0.61 2.57 24.34
C SER A 184 0.07 3.81 23.76
N ARG A 185 -0.68 4.66 23.01
CA ARG A 185 -0.20 5.91 22.41
C ARG A 185 -1.14 7.08 22.70
N CYS A 186 -0.55 8.26 22.78
CA CYS A 186 -1.29 9.50 22.90
C CYS A 186 -2.03 9.81 21.58
N THR A 187 -3.34 10.00 21.64
CA THR A 187 -4.16 10.30 20.44
C THR A 187 -3.92 11.70 19.86
N LYS A 188 -3.23 12.58 20.61
CA LYS A 188 -2.89 13.94 20.18
C LYS A 188 -1.52 14.01 19.48
N CYS A 189 -0.49 13.38 20.05
CA CYS A 189 0.89 13.51 19.57
C CYS A 189 1.54 12.17 19.15
N ASN A 190 0.80 11.05 19.21
CA ASN A 190 1.26 9.72 18.85
C ASN A 190 2.46 9.18 19.67
N SER A 191 2.88 9.88 20.73
CA SER A 191 3.92 9.40 21.64
C SER A 191 3.45 8.17 22.40
N LYS A 192 4.38 7.25 22.70
CA LYS A 192 4.08 6.12 23.59
C LYS A 192 3.70 6.61 24.98
N LEU A 193 2.66 6.02 25.56
CA LEU A 193 2.23 6.27 26.93
C LEU A 193 2.99 5.34 27.87
N VAL A 194 3.34 5.88 29.03
CA VAL A 194 3.96 5.14 30.14
C VAL A 194 2.98 5.16 31.30
N GLY A 195 2.72 4.00 31.88
CA GLY A 195 1.90 3.88 33.08
C GLY A 195 2.57 4.59 34.25
N VAL A 196 1.81 5.40 34.96
CA VAL A 196 2.24 6.07 36.22
C VAL A 196 1.31 5.68 37.34
N SER A 197 1.84 5.59 38.57
CA SER A 197 1.00 5.33 39.73
C SER A 197 0.08 6.51 40.02
N LYS A 198 -1.10 6.23 40.60
CA LYS A 198 -2.11 7.23 40.91
C LYS A 198 -1.56 8.35 41.80
N GLU A 199 -0.69 8.02 42.76
CA GLU A 199 -0.08 8.96 43.68
C GLU A 199 0.74 10.06 43.00
N LYS A 200 1.34 9.73 41.80
CA LYS A 200 2.14 10.69 41.05
C LYS A 200 1.32 11.68 40.23
N VAL A 201 0.01 11.44 40.08
CA VAL A 201 -0.88 12.27 39.23
C VAL A 201 -2.02 12.91 40.02
N ILE A 202 -2.09 12.67 41.34
CA ILE A 202 -3.21 13.13 42.17
C ILE A 202 -3.26 14.66 42.31
N HIS A 203 -2.19 15.35 41.93
CA HIS A 203 -2.05 16.82 42.01
C HIS A 203 -2.11 17.50 40.65
N LEU A 204 -2.38 16.75 39.57
CA LEU A 204 -2.60 17.27 38.22
C LEU A 204 -4.09 17.45 37.95
#